data_d32808331e06379daa49795e45862823
#
_entry.id   d32808331e06379daa49795e45862823
#
_cell.length_a   1.000
_cell.length_b   1.000
_cell.length_c   1.000
_cell.angle_alpha   90.00
_cell.angle_beta   90.00
_cell.angle_gamma   90.00
#
_symmetry.space_group_name_H-M   'P 1'
#
loop_
_entity.id
_entity.type
_entity.pdbx_description
1 polymer ?
#
loop_
_entity_poly.entity_id
_entity_poly.type
_entity_poly.pdbx_seq_one_letter_code
_entity_poly.pdbx_strand_id
1 'polypeptide(L)'
;MIKINGSHNFEYIMAGILKSDENWCHPRRIKDSYEIIFMYDGVAYIGEDGIEYTLHKDDILFLEPGREHYGIKPSGENVSFAWIHYFTDYEPYKNLPKYFHADDPYTLKTLFSQCLHTANTPNYSPVCADYYTALIAEEVLRLKNQSTLAQSYLASRIKDFVDLNTDNNLSVNAIAEHFGYHENHVSRIFKTAYSMPLKEYITRRQIEYARNLLNTTLLTVHQISNLLSFKSENHFIKFFKYHTKMTPSEYRNSYTGTHSNKR
;
A
#
# COMPACT_ATOMS: atom_id res chain seq x y z
N MET A 1 33.29 10.37 -0.35
CA MET A 1 33.00 8.95 -0.70
C MET A 1 33.36 8.05 0.46
N ILE A 2 32.41 7.22 0.90
CA ILE A 2 32.60 6.18 1.94
C ILE A 2 32.41 4.78 1.37
N LYS A 3 32.80 3.76 2.15
CA LYS A 3 32.57 2.35 1.81
C LYS A 3 31.42 1.78 2.64
N ILE A 4 30.40 1.24 1.95
CA ILE A 4 29.31 0.49 2.56
C ILE A 4 29.69 -1.00 2.54
N ASN A 5 29.52 -1.68 3.66
CA ASN A 5 29.90 -3.10 3.84
C ASN A 5 31.36 -3.40 3.43
N GLY A 6 32.27 -2.39 3.59
CA GLY A 6 33.69 -2.53 3.30
C GLY A 6 34.10 -2.52 1.81
N SER A 7 33.15 -2.60 0.88
CA SER A 7 33.44 -2.74 -0.56
C SER A 7 32.69 -1.76 -1.46
N HIS A 8 31.43 -1.43 -1.16
CA HIS A 8 30.59 -0.63 -2.02
C HIS A 8 30.81 0.88 -1.82
N ASN A 9 30.90 1.60 -2.93
CA ASN A 9 31.07 3.06 -2.91
C ASN A 9 29.73 3.74 -2.58
N PHE A 10 29.81 4.83 -1.80
CA PHE A 10 28.72 5.72 -1.56
C PHE A 10 29.23 7.17 -1.47
N GLU A 11 28.55 8.06 -2.15
CA GLU A 11 28.97 9.46 -2.26
C GLU A 11 27.74 10.39 -2.28
N TYR A 12 27.71 11.30 -1.32
CA TYR A 12 26.80 12.45 -1.31
C TYR A 12 27.20 13.44 -2.42
N ILE A 13 26.24 13.97 -3.14
CA ILE A 13 26.43 14.97 -4.19
C ILE A 13 25.93 16.33 -3.71
N MET A 14 24.66 16.43 -3.39
CA MET A 14 24.01 17.65 -2.94
C MET A 14 22.68 17.34 -2.26
N ALA A 15 22.22 18.26 -1.39
CA ALA A 15 20.90 18.19 -0.80
C ALA A 15 20.35 19.61 -0.59
N GLY A 16 19.03 19.71 -0.43
CA GLY A 16 18.38 20.97 -0.14
C GLY A 16 16.98 20.80 0.42
N ILE A 17 16.39 21.93 0.81
CA ILE A 17 14.98 22.06 1.10
C ILE A 17 14.41 23.09 0.15
N LEU A 18 13.36 22.69 -0.58
CA LEU A 18 12.52 23.63 -1.31
C LEU A 18 11.38 24.06 -0.39
N LYS A 19 11.11 25.36 -0.41
CA LYS A 19 9.89 25.99 0.13
C LYS A 19 9.39 26.98 -0.90
N SER A 20 8.14 26.91 -1.25
CA SER A 20 7.52 27.84 -2.21
C SER A 20 6.10 28.18 -1.78
N ASP A 21 5.81 29.47 -1.74
CA ASP A 21 4.47 30.04 -1.50
C ASP A 21 3.69 30.21 -2.81
N GLU A 22 4.38 30.08 -3.94
CA GLU A 22 3.84 30.24 -5.29
C GLU A 22 3.71 28.87 -5.97
N ASN A 23 2.98 28.84 -7.08
CA ASN A 23 2.83 27.67 -7.93
C ASN A 23 4.18 27.17 -8.47
N TRP A 24 4.86 26.35 -7.69
CA TRP A 24 6.14 25.74 -8.09
C TRP A 24 5.89 24.53 -9.02
N CYS A 25 6.76 24.38 -10.02
CA CYS A 25 6.75 23.22 -10.90
C CYS A 25 8.15 22.62 -10.97
N HIS A 26 8.26 21.32 -10.83
CA HIS A 26 9.55 20.63 -10.92
C HIS A 26 10.17 20.86 -12.32
N PRO A 27 11.43 21.34 -12.41
CA PRO A 27 12.08 21.51 -13.71
C PRO A 27 12.26 20.17 -14.43
N ARG A 28 12.06 20.17 -15.75
CA ARG A 28 12.32 19.00 -16.59
C ARG A 28 13.83 18.80 -16.74
N ARG A 29 14.32 17.63 -16.35
CA ARG A 29 15.77 17.32 -16.38
C ARG A 29 16.04 15.83 -16.35
N ILE A 30 17.27 15.45 -16.78
CA ILE A 30 17.86 14.13 -16.58
C ILE A 30 19.07 14.33 -15.67
N LYS A 31 19.23 13.49 -14.67
CA LYS A 31 20.37 13.48 -13.74
C LYS A 31 21.06 12.13 -13.75
N ASP A 32 22.37 12.13 -13.53
CA ASP A 32 23.17 10.90 -13.46
C ASP A 32 23.25 10.32 -12.07
N SER A 33 22.61 10.97 -11.07
CA SER A 33 22.59 10.58 -9.67
C SER A 33 21.22 10.06 -9.25
N TYR A 34 21.17 9.22 -8.22
CA TYR A 34 19.94 8.90 -7.50
C TYR A 34 19.44 10.12 -6.75
N GLU A 35 18.11 10.27 -6.62
CA GLU A 35 17.50 11.33 -5.83
C GLU A 35 16.42 10.76 -4.90
N ILE A 36 16.45 11.14 -3.63
CA ILE A 36 15.35 10.91 -2.68
C ILE A 36 14.68 12.24 -2.43
N ILE A 37 13.36 12.31 -2.65
CA ILE A 37 12.49 13.43 -2.30
C ILE A 37 11.64 13.02 -1.12
N PHE A 38 11.57 13.85 -0.08
CA PHE A 38 10.71 13.66 1.07
C PHE A 38 9.85 14.90 1.30
N MET A 39 8.52 14.74 1.26
CA MET A 39 7.55 15.82 1.41
C MET A 39 7.37 16.24 2.85
N TYR A 40 7.57 17.53 3.16
CA TYR A 40 7.27 18.11 4.47
C TYR A 40 5.84 18.64 4.55
N ASP A 41 5.36 19.31 3.49
CA ASP A 41 4.03 19.91 3.45
C ASP A 41 3.58 20.22 2.01
N GLY A 42 2.28 20.44 1.82
CA GLY A 42 1.68 20.74 0.52
C GLY A 42 1.57 19.53 -0.41
N VAL A 43 1.45 19.80 -1.71
CA VAL A 43 1.31 18.77 -2.75
C VAL A 43 2.25 19.07 -3.91
N ALA A 44 3.05 18.10 -4.33
CA ALA A 44 3.89 18.19 -5.52
C ALA A 44 3.47 17.16 -6.57
N TYR A 45 3.61 17.53 -7.87
CA TYR A 45 3.25 16.69 -9.01
C TYR A 45 4.49 16.43 -9.85
N ILE A 46 5.06 15.23 -9.73
CA ILE A 46 6.34 14.86 -10.38
C ILE A 46 6.11 13.65 -11.27
N GLY A 47 6.60 13.70 -12.50
CA GLY A 47 6.64 12.58 -13.44
C GLY A 47 8.06 12.06 -13.62
N GLU A 48 8.21 10.76 -13.88
CA GLU A 48 9.45 10.12 -14.32
C GLU A 48 9.14 9.11 -15.41
N ASP A 49 9.75 9.26 -16.58
CA ASP A 49 9.56 8.38 -17.75
C ASP A 49 8.08 8.08 -18.09
N GLY A 50 7.20 9.06 -17.95
CA GLY A 50 5.77 8.93 -18.24
C GLY A 50 4.92 8.38 -17.11
N ILE A 51 5.52 8.01 -15.97
CA ILE A 51 4.77 7.63 -14.75
C ILE A 51 4.58 8.88 -13.89
N GLU A 52 3.35 9.15 -13.47
CA GLU A 52 2.98 10.35 -12.73
C GLU A 52 2.78 10.05 -11.23
N TYR A 53 3.34 10.90 -10.38
CA TYR A 53 3.25 10.82 -8.92
C TYR A 53 2.62 12.10 -8.38
N THR A 54 1.63 11.95 -7.49
CA THR A 54 1.11 13.03 -6.66
C THR A 54 1.61 12.81 -5.24
N LEU A 55 2.49 13.70 -4.80
CA LEU A 55 3.15 13.61 -3.51
C LEU A 55 2.43 14.47 -2.50
N HIS A 56 2.02 13.88 -1.40
CA HIS A 56 1.45 14.54 -0.23
C HIS A 56 2.46 14.60 0.91
N LYS A 57 2.12 15.30 1.97
CA LYS A 57 2.93 15.34 3.19
C LYS A 57 3.31 13.93 3.66
N ASP A 58 4.56 13.76 4.08
CA ASP A 58 5.18 12.53 4.54
C ASP A 58 5.33 11.43 3.47
N ASP A 59 5.12 11.77 2.18
CA ASP A 59 5.43 10.89 1.06
C ASP A 59 6.91 10.95 0.68
N ILE A 60 7.41 9.80 0.22
CA ILE A 60 8.79 9.63 -0.28
C ILE A 60 8.71 9.22 -1.75
N LEU A 61 9.48 9.88 -2.59
CA LEU A 61 9.72 9.52 -3.99
C LEU A 61 11.20 9.28 -4.22
N PHE A 62 11.54 8.19 -4.86
CA PHE A 62 12.87 7.84 -5.31
C PHE A 62 12.98 7.99 -6.84
N LEU A 63 13.94 8.79 -7.30
CA LEU A 63 14.22 9.01 -8.72
C LEU A 63 15.55 8.36 -9.11
N GLU A 64 15.57 7.72 -10.28
CA GLU A 64 16.70 6.93 -10.76
C GLU A 64 17.58 7.74 -11.74
N PRO A 65 18.89 7.47 -11.78
CA PRO A 65 19.79 8.10 -12.73
C PRO A 65 19.43 7.75 -14.17
N GLY A 66 19.68 8.72 -15.09
CA GLY A 66 19.45 8.55 -16.51
C GLY A 66 17.98 8.63 -16.95
N ARG A 67 17.02 8.75 -16.02
CA ARG A 67 15.60 8.91 -16.31
C ARG A 67 15.20 10.38 -16.37
N GLU A 68 14.30 10.72 -17.30
CA GLU A 68 13.74 12.07 -17.37
C GLU A 68 12.69 12.26 -16.28
N HIS A 69 12.89 13.25 -15.40
CA HIS A 69 11.90 13.67 -14.43
C HIS A 69 11.49 15.12 -14.62
N TYR A 70 10.22 15.42 -14.33
CA TYR A 70 9.60 16.70 -14.64
C TYR A 70 8.39 16.98 -13.76
N GLY A 71 8.00 18.25 -13.66
CA GLY A 71 6.71 18.65 -13.09
C GLY A 71 5.57 18.41 -14.09
N ILE A 72 4.53 17.76 -13.64
CA ILE A 72 3.31 17.47 -14.43
C ILE A 72 2.46 18.73 -14.57
N LYS A 73 2.31 19.43 -13.46
CA LYS A 73 1.59 20.70 -13.31
C LYS A 73 2.13 21.48 -12.12
N PRO A 74 1.84 22.79 -12.01
CA PRO A 74 2.22 23.56 -10.82
C PRO A 74 1.66 22.92 -9.54
N SER A 75 2.50 22.89 -8.49
CA SER A 75 2.06 22.58 -7.13
C SER A 75 1.08 23.63 -6.61
N GLY A 76 0.30 23.31 -5.61
CA GLY A 76 -0.46 24.30 -4.86
C GLY A 76 0.45 25.23 -4.06
N GLU A 77 -0.18 26.14 -3.33
CA GLU A 77 0.52 27.00 -2.35
C GLU A 77 1.17 26.16 -1.24
N ASN A 78 2.22 26.71 -0.62
CA ASN A 78 2.91 26.15 0.55
C ASN A 78 3.53 24.76 0.34
N VAL A 79 4.08 24.46 -0.86
CA VAL A 79 4.82 23.22 -1.05
C VAL A 79 6.18 23.29 -0.36
N SER A 80 6.51 22.24 0.39
CA SER A 80 7.81 22.09 1.05
C SER A 80 8.28 20.64 1.02
N PHE A 81 9.53 20.42 0.59
CA PHE A 81 10.14 19.09 0.59
C PHE A 81 11.67 19.18 0.71
N ALA A 82 12.26 18.13 1.28
CA ALA A 82 13.70 17.91 1.20
C ALA A 82 14.04 17.01 0.02
N TRP A 83 15.22 17.22 -0.54
CA TRP A 83 15.77 16.35 -1.59
C TRP A 83 17.26 16.12 -1.37
N ILE A 84 17.77 14.96 -1.79
CA ILE A 84 19.16 14.57 -1.69
C ILE A 84 19.59 13.74 -2.90
N HIS A 85 20.72 14.12 -3.49
CA HIS A 85 21.35 13.40 -4.59
C HIS A 85 22.58 12.64 -4.11
N TYR A 86 22.77 11.40 -4.60
CA TYR A 86 23.92 10.56 -4.26
C TYR A 86 24.30 9.61 -5.39
N PHE A 87 25.52 9.07 -5.33
CA PHE A 87 25.98 7.94 -6.10
C PHE A 87 26.21 6.73 -5.20
N THR A 88 25.92 5.53 -5.70
CA THR A 88 26.25 4.28 -5.03
C THR A 88 26.35 3.11 -6.02
N ASP A 89 27.17 2.14 -5.70
CA ASP A 89 27.19 0.81 -6.34
C ASP A 89 26.58 -0.29 -5.45
N TYR A 90 26.03 0.09 -4.28
CA TYR A 90 25.38 -0.83 -3.35
C TYR A 90 23.92 -1.08 -3.76
N GLU A 91 23.62 -2.32 -4.21
CA GLU A 91 22.30 -2.67 -4.77
C GLU A 91 21.08 -2.30 -3.93
N PRO A 92 21.06 -2.49 -2.60
CA PRO A 92 19.89 -2.08 -1.81
C PRO A 92 19.57 -0.58 -1.93
N TYR A 93 20.58 0.29 -2.04
CA TYR A 93 20.38 1.74 -2.16
C TYR A 93 20.19 2.23 -3.60
N LYS A 94 20.49 1.38 -4.59
CA LYS A 94 20.14 1.58 -6.00
C LYS A 94 18.67 1.22 -6.29
N ASN A 95 18.08 0.38 -5.46
CA ASN A 95 16.74 -0.19 -5.62
C ASN A 95 15.82 0.20 -4.45
N LEU A 96 15.86 1.47 -4.03
CA LEU A 96 14.94 1.97 -3.03
C LEU A 96 13.48 1.91 -3.52
N PRO A 97 12.50 1.81 -2.61
CA PRO A 97 11.09 1.83 -2.97
C PRO A 97 10.73 3.10 -3.74
N LYS A 98 10.12 2.97 -4.92
CA LYS A 98 9.86 4.07 -5.84
C LYS A 98 9.02 5.19 -5.24
N TYR A 99 7.91 4.81 -4.58
CA TYR A 99 6.98 5.74 -3.94
C TYR A 99 6.24 5.07 -2.80
N PHE A 100 6.14 5.73 -1.65
CA PHE A 100 5.29 5.30 -0.54
C PHE A 100 5.08 6.42 0.48
N HIS A 101 4.04 6.26 1.33
CA HIS A 101 3.80 7.12 2.50
C HIS A 101 4.56 6.60 3.72
N ALA A 102 5.20 7.48 4.46
CA ALA A 102 5.90 7.16 5.71
C ALA A 102 4.99 7.46 6.91
N ASP A 103 4.52 6.40 7.59
CA ASP A 103 3.62 6.54 8.74
C ASP A 103 4.30 7.20 9.97
N ASP A 104 5.62 7.00 10.14
CA ASP A 104 6.43 7.62 11.21
C ASP A 104 7.76 8.18 10.66
N PRO A 105 7.74 9.39 10.07
CA PRO A 105 8.91 9.97 9.42
C PRO A 105 9.84 10.76 10.36
N TYR A 106 9.70 10.69 11.68
CA TYR A 106 10.45 11.52 12.62
C TYR A 106 11.97 11.37 12.46
N THR A 107 12.46 10.13 12.42
CA THR A 107 13.89 9.84 12.25
C THR A 107 14.39 10.35 10.90
N LEU A 108 13.61 10.15 9.82
CA LEU A 108 13.98 10.62 8.48
C LEU A 108 14.12 12.15 8.44
N LYS A 109 13.17 12.89 9.04
CA LYS A 109 13.23 14.36 9.18
C LYS A 109 14.48 14.81 9.90
N THR A 110 14.84 14.13 10.98
CA THR A 110 16.04 14.41 11.77
C THR A 110 17.30 14.15 10.94
N LEU A 111 17.39 13.05 10.23
CA LEU A 111 18.54 12.71 9.38
C LEU A 111 18.74 13.72 8.24
N PHE A 112 17.67 14.15 7.56
CA PHE A 112 17.74 15.20 6.56
C PHE A 112 18.26 16.53 7.16
N SER A 113 17.74 16.92 8.32
CA SER A 113 18.18 18.14 9.01
C SER A 113 19.67 18.08 9.36
N GLN A 114 20.15 16.96 9.88
CA GLN A 114 21.56 16.77 10.24
C GLN A 114 22.47 16.71 8.99
N CYS A 115 22.03 16.05 7.93
CA CYS A 115 22.74 16.02 6.65
C CYS A 115 22.96 17.43 6.11
N LEU A 116 21.90 18.23 6.05
CA LEU A 116 21.95 19.62 5.57
C LEU A 116 22.81 20.49 6.47
N HIS A 117 22.72 20.30 7.79
CA HIS A 117 23.57 21.04 8.73
C HIS A 117 25.05 20.74 8.50
N THR A 118 25.43 19.47 8.41
CA THR A 118 26.85 19.08 8.24
C THR A 118 27.37 19.45 6.85
N ALA A 119 26.57 19.34 5.80
CA ALA A 119 26.96 19.71 4.45
C ALA A 119 27.19 21.23 4.27
N ASN A 120 26.48 22.06 5.05
CA ASN A 120 26.56 23.52 4.96
C ASN A 120 27.46 24.17 6.05
N THR A 121 28.05 23.40 6.96
CA THR A 121 28.88 23.92 8.04
C THR A 121 30.36 23.64 7.76
N PRO A 122 31.21 24.68 7.59
CA PRO A 122 32.59 24.52 7.10
C PRO A 122 33.51 23.63 7.93
N ASN A 123 33.22 23.46 9.24
CA ASN A 123 34.06 22.71 10.18
C ASN A 123 33.81 21.20 10.20
N TYR A 124 32.81 20.72 9.46
CA TYR A 124 32.58 19.27 9.32
C TYR A 124 33.39 18.71 8.15
N SER A 125 33.86 17.48 8.32
CA SER A 125 34.47 16.75 7.22
C SER A 125 33.40 16.46 6.15
N PRO A 126 33.71 16.65 4.85
CA PRO A 126 32.79 16.32 3.75
C PRO A 126 32.20 14.91 3.84
N VAL A 127 32.92 13.96 4.42
CA VAL A 127 32.45 12.56 4.60
C VAL A 127 31.25 12.45 5.55
N CYS A 128 30.99 13.46 6.38
CA CYS A 128 29.80 13.44 7.25
C CYS A 128 28.50 13.42 6.44
N ALA A 129 28.45 14.15 5.32
CA ALA A 129 27.29 14.13 4.44
C ALA A 129 27.10 12.75 3.77
N ASP A 130 28.18 12.05 3.43
CA ASP A 130 28.11 10.67 2.93
C ASP A 130 27.43 9.73 3.96
N TYR A 131 27.83 9.81 5.24
CA TYR A 131 27.26 8.97 6.29
C TYR A 131 25.78 9.28 6.53
N TYR A 132 25.41 10.56 6.62
CA TYR A 132 23.99 10.92 6.80
C TYR A 132 23.14 10.51 5.62
N THR A 133 23.66 10.62 4.38
CA THR A 133 22.92 10.19 3.19
C THR A 133 22.74 8.68 3.16
N ALA A 134 23.76 7.90 3.56
CA ALA A 134 23.63 6.46 3.70
C ALA A 134 22.61 6.07 4.78
N LEU A 135 22.57 6.78 5.92
CA LEU A 135 21.56 6.58 6.96
C LEU A 135 20.16 6.96 6.48
N ILE A 136 20.00 8.00 5.64
CA ILE A 136 18.72 8.35 5.02
C ILE A 136 18.24 7.21 4.11
N ALA A 137 19.11 6.65 3.28
CA ALA A 137 18.76 5.51 2.40
C ALA A 137 18.34 4.28 3.21
N GLU A 138 19.05 3.96 4.29
CA GLU A 138 18.70 2.86 5.21
C GLU A 138 17.35 3.10 5.89
N GLU A 139 17.10 4.33 6.34
CA GLU A 139 15.84 4.70 6.99
C GLU A 139 14.65 4.59 6.02
N VAL A 140 14.83 4.94 4.75
CA VAL A 140 13.81 4.74 3.70
C VAL A 140 13.47 3.25 3.53
N LEU A 141 14.47 2.36 3.52
CA LEU A 141 14.25 0.91 3.49
C LEU A 141 13.52 0.41 4.74
N ARG A 142 13.90 0.89 5.93
CA ARG A 142 13.28 0.53 7.20
C ARG A 142 11.80 0.91 7.23
N LEU A 143 11.47 2.15 6.87
CA LEU A 143 10.10 2.67 6.83
C LEU A 143 9.22 1.87 5.87
N LYS A 144 9.75 1.53 4.68
CA LYS A 144 9.04 0.69 3.73
C LYS A 144 8.76 -0.70 4.27
N ASN A 145 9.74 -1.32 4.91
CA ASN A 145 9.59 -2.66 5.48
C ASN A 145 8.56 -2.66 6.62
N GLN A 146 8.57 -1.65 7.48
CA GLN A 146 7.56 -1.50 8.54
C GLN A 146 6.15 -1.32 7.96
N SER A 147 5.97 -0.43 6.98
CA SER A 147 4.69 -0.23 6.30
C SER A 147 4.19 -1.53 5.66
N THR A 148 5.07 -2.31 5.03
CA THR A 148 4.72 -3.59 4.41
C THR A 148 4.27 -4.62 5.46
N LEU A 149 4.98 -4.72 6.60
CA LEU A 149 4.60 -5.63 7.70
C LEU A 149 3.28 -5.22 8.34
N ALA A 150 3.06 -3.94 8.61
CA ALA A 150 1.81 -3.42 9.16
C ALA A 150 0.63 -3.67 8.20
N GLN A 151 0.81 -3.45 6.90
CA GLN A 151 -0.20 -3.73 5.88
C GLN A 151 -0.50 -5.24 5.78
N SER A 152 0.50 -6.09 5.83
CA SER A 152 0.32 -7.56 5.84
C SER A 152 -0.44 -8.03 7.07
N TYR A 153 -0.11 -7.49 8.25
CA TYR A 153 -0.82 -7.78 9.49
C TYR A 153 -2.28 -7.32 9.44
N LEU A 154 -2.55 -6.11 8.95
CA LEU A 154 -3.91 -5.61 8.78
C LEU A 154 -4.70 -6.47 7.80
N ALA A 155 -4.11 -6.87 6.67
CA ALA A 155 -4.75 -7.77 5.70
C ALA A 155 -5.15 -9.11 6.34
N SER A 156 -4.28 -9.69 7.17
CA SER A 156 -4.58 -10.93 7.91
C SER A 156 -5.76 -10.72 8.85
N ARG A 157 -5.77 -9.64 9.64
CA ARG A 157 -6.88 -9.34 10.54
C ARG A 157 -8.21 -9.13 9.82
N ILE A 158 -8.18 -8.46 8.66
CA ILE A 158 -9.38 -8.30 7.81
C ILE A 158 -9.89 -9.66 7.33
N LYS A 159 -9.00 -10.53 6.89
CA LYS A 159 -9.35 -11.89 6.46
C LYS A 159 -9.99 -12.67 7.59
N ASP A 160 -9.39 -12.70 8.77
CA ASP A 160 -9.89 -13.40 9.95
C ASP A 160 -11.27 -12.85 10.37
N PHE A 161 -11.44 -11.52 10.30
CA PHE A 161 -12.73 -10.88 10.59
C PHE A 161 -13.83 -11.33 9.63
N VAL A 162 -13.55 -11.39 8.32
CA VAL A 162 -14.51 -11.91 7.32
C VAL A 162 -14.83 -13.37 7.59
N ASP A 163 -13.83 -14.20 7.89
CA ASP A 163 -14.00 -15.64 8.13
C ASP A 163 -14.85 -15.93 9.39
N LEU A 164 -14.72 -15.10 10.42
CA LEU A 164 -15.49 -15.21 11.67
C LEU A 164 -16.91 -14.64 11.60
N ASN A 165 -17.20 -13.77 10.61
CA ASN A 165 -18.49 -13.07 10.49
C ASN A 165 -19.19 -13.39 9.17
N THR A 166 -19.04 -14.59 8.65
CA THR A 166 -19.62 -15.01 7.35
C THR A 166 -21.14 -15.12 7.37
N ASP A 167 -21.75 -15.21 8.53
CA ASP A 167 -23.19 -15.16 8.77
C ASP A 167 -23.79 -13.75 8.64
N ASN A 168 -22.98 -12.71 8.81
CA ASN A 168 -23.40 -11.34 8.66
C ASN A 168 -23.29 -10.87 7.19
N ASN A 169 -24.19 -9.98 6.76
CA ASN A 169 -24.11 -9.38 5.45
C ASN A 169 -23.02 -8.29 5.43
N LEU A 170 -21.75 -8.74 5.47
CA LEU A 170 -20.59 -7.86 5.50
C LEU A 170 -20.47 -7.08 4.19
N SER A 171 -20.21 -5.79 4.32
CA SER A 171 -19.79 -4.91 3.23
C SER A 171 -18.35 -4.44 3.43
N VAL A 172 -17.70 -4.03 2.35
CA VAL A 172 -16.35 -3.43 2.42
C VAL A 172 -16.36 -2.21 3.33
N ASN A 173 -17.42 -1.39 3.26
CA ASN A 173 -17.57 -0.22 4.12
C ASN A 173 -17.66 -0.59 5.61
N ALA A 174 -18.49 -1.57 5.98
CA ALA A 174 -18.61 -2.03 7.37
C ALA A 174 -17.27 -2.57 7.93
N ILE A 175 -16.49 -3.27 7.10
CA ILE A 175 -15.15 -3.73 7.46
C ILE A 175 -14.21 -2.53 7.65
N ALA A 176 -14.23 -1.57 6.73
CA ALA A 176 -13.40 -0.38 6.81
C ALA A 176 -13.70 0.43 8.08
N GLU A 177 -14.96 0.64 8.40
CA GLU A 177 -15.41 1.29 9.64
C GLU A 177 -14.95 0.53 10.90
N HIS A 178 -15.09 -0.80 10.92
CA HIS A 178 -14.64 -1.63 12.04
C HIS A 178 -13.15 -1.47 12.34
N PHE A 179 -12.31 -1.37 11.31
CA PHE A 179 -10.86 -1.21 11.45
C PHE A 179 -10.42 0.27 11.54
N GLY A 180 -11.31 1.25 11.40
CA GLY A 180 -10.99 2.68 11.46
C GLY A 180 -10.27 3.22 10.21
N TYR A 181 -10.51 2.62 9.06
CA TYR A 181 -9.90 3.01 7.79
C TYR A 181 -10.93 3.38 6.73
N HIS A 182 -10.47 4.03 5.66
CA HIS A 182 -11.28 4.25 4.47
C HIS A 182 -11.38 2.96 3.63
N GLU A 183 -12.54 2.70 2.99
CA GLU A 183 -12.78 1.48 2.20
C GLU A 183 -11.78 1.25 1.07
N ASN A 184 -11.30 2.30 0.41
CA ASN A 184 -10.29 2.20 -0.64
C ASN A 184 -8.94 1.67 -0.08
N HIS A 185 -8.58 2.09 1.14
CA HIS A 185 -7.36 1.64 1.80
C HIS A 185 -7.42 0.15 2.14
N VAL A 186 -8.51 -0.27 2.78
CA VAL A 186 -8.76 -1.68 3.14
C VAL A 186 -8.79 -2.57 1.90
N SER A 187 -9.50 -2.14 0.83
CA SER A 187 -9.59 -2.87 -0.44
C SER A 187 -8.23 -3.04 -1.11
N ARG A 188 -7.42 -1.99 -1.14
CA ARG A 188 -6.09 -2.00 -1.74
C ARG A 188 -5.15 -2.94 -0.98
N ILE A 189 -5.10 -2.82 0.36
CA ILE A 189 -4.25 -3.67 1.21
C ILE A 189 -4.62 -5.14 1.04
N PHE A 190 -5.91 -5.48 1.11
CA PHE A 190 -6.37 -6.84 0.99
C PHE A 190 -6.04 -7.42 -0.39
N LYS A 191 -6.28 -6.65 -1.47
CA LYS A 191 -5.96 -7.08 -2.84
C LYS A 191 -4.45 -7.30 -3.03
N THR A 192 -3.61 -6.44 -2.44
CA THR A 192 -2.14 -6.59 -2.50
C THR A 192 -1.69 -7.86 -1.79
N ALA A 193 -2.24 -8.16 -0.61
CA ALA A 193 -1.83 -9.31 0.20
C ALA A 193 -2.32 -10.65 -0.36
N TYR A 194 -3.54 -10.69 -0.90
CA TYR A 194 -4.20 -11.95 -1.31
C TYR A 194 -4.47 -12.07 -2.81
N SER A 195 -4.04 -11.11 -3.62
CA SER A 195 -4.24 -11.06 -5.08
C SER A 195 -5.73 -11.20 -5.52
N MET A 196 -6.64 -10.85 -4.60
CA MET A 196 -8.09 -10.97 -4.78
C MET A 196 -8.79 -9.73 -4.21
N PRO A 197 -9.79 -9.14 -4.89
CA PRO A 197 -10.60 -8.06 -4.32
C PRO A 197 -11.33 -8.50 -3.05
N LEU A 198 -11.33 -7.65 -2.00
CA LEU A 198 -11.99 -7.95 -0.73
C LEU A 198 -13.48 -8.30 -0.90
N LYS A 199 -14.20 -7.57 -1.77
CA LYS A 199 -15.61 -7.87 -2.07
C LYS A 199 -15.81 -9.27 -2.62
N GLU A 200 -14.91 -9.73 -3.49
CA GLU A 200 -14.94 -11.10 -4.05
C GLU A 200 -14.70 -12.14 -2.96
N TYR A 201 -13.74 -11.89 -2.07
CA TYR A 201 -13.46 -12.75 -0.93
C TYR A 201 -14.68 -12.91 -0.01
N ILE A 202 -15.34 -11.80 0.38
CA ILE A 202 -16.58 -11.81 1.18
C ILE A 202 -17.63 -12.67 0.50
N THR A 203 -17.89 -12.42 -0.79
CA THR A 203 -18.88 -13.17 -1.56
C THR A 203 -18.57 -14.68 -1.59
N ARG A 204 -17.30 -15.04 -1.81
CA ARG A 204 -16.87 -16.43 -1.82
C ARG A 204 -17.11 -17.11 -0.47
N ARG A 205 -16.78 -16.45 0.64
CA ARG A 205 -17.00 -16.99 2.00
C ARG A 205 -18.49 -17.16 2.30
N GLN A 206 -19.34 -16.20 1.91
CA GLN A 206 -20.80 -16.32 2.06
C GLN A 206 -21.36 -17.52 1.27
N ILE A 207 -20.91 -17.74 0.05
CA ILE A 207 -21.33 -18.88 -0.77
C ILE A 207 -20.86 -20.20 -0.17
N GLU A 208 -19.61 -20.29 0.32
CA GLU A 208 -19.09 -21.49 0.96
C GLU A 208 -19.89 -21.83 2.23
N TYR A 209 -20.22 -20.82 3.04
CA TYR A 209 -21.03 -21.01 4.25
C TYR A 209 -22.48 -21.42 3.89
N ALA A 210 -23.10 -20.80 2.89
CA ALA A 210 -24.42 -21.19 2.41
C ALA A 210 -24.44 -22.65 1.90
N ARG A 211 -23.42 -23.08 1.15
CA ARG A 211 -23.26 -24.48 0.70
C ARG A 211 -23.15 -25.43 1.89
N ASN A 212 -22.37 -25.08 2.89
CA ASN A 212 -22.24 -25.88 4.09
C ASN A 212 -23.61 -26.08 4.78
N LEU A 213 -24.33 -24.98 5.05
CA LEU A 213 -25.66 -25.04 5.67
C LEU A 213 -26.66 -25.89 4.86
N LEU A 214 -26.65 -25.75 3.53
CA LEU A 214 -27.52 -26.55 2.64
C LEU A 214 -27.22 -28.03 2.70
N ASN A 215 -25.96 -28.43 2.90
CA ASN A 215 -25.52 -29.83 2.88
C ASN A 215 -25.57 -30.50 4.25
N THR A 216 -25.37 -29.74 5.33
CA THR A 216 -25.17 -30.30 6.67
C THR A 216 -26.34 -30.07 7.62
N THR A 217 -27.34 -29.28 7.22
CA THR A 217 -28.48 -28.94 8.07
C THR A 217 -29.82 -29.20 7.39
N LEU A 218 -30.87 -29.32 8.19
CA LEU A 218 -32.26 -29.39 7.74
C LEU A 218 -32.94 -28.02 7.64
N LEU A 219 -32.19 -26.93 7.78
CA LEU A 219 -32.71 -25.57 7.69
C LEU A 219 -33.35 -25.33 6.31
N THR A 220 -34.53 -24.71 6.31
CA THR A 220 -35.18 -24.32 5.06
C THR A 220 -34.39 -23.23 4.35
N VAL A 221 -34.62 -23.04 3.03
CA VAL A 221 -33.98 -21.94 2.28
C VAL A 221 -34.29 -20.60 2.89
N HIS A 222 -35.51 -20.42 3.42
CA HIS A 222 -35.95 -19.22 4.15
C HIS A 222 -35.09 -19.02 5.42
N GLN A 223 -34.92 -20.07 6.24
CA GLN A 223 -34.12 -19.99 7.45
C GLN A 223 -32.64 -19.68 7.16
N ILE A 224 -32.08 -20.27 6.13
CA ILE A 224 -30.70 -19.97 5.68
C ILE A 224 -30.58 -18.51 5.21
N SER A 225 -31.55 -18.04 4.44
CA SER A 225 -31.60 -16.63 4.01
C SER A 225 -31.58 -15.66 5.18
N ASN A 226 -32.38 -15.93 6.25
CA ASN A 226 -32.41 -15.12 7.45
C ASN A 226 -31.10 -15.21 8.24
N LEU A 227 -30.52 -16.40 8.39
CA LEU A 227 -29.23 -16.63 9.09
C LEU A 227 -28.10 -15.85 8.40
N LEU A 228 -28.10 -15.79 7.07
CA LEU A 228 -27.11 -15.07 6.26
C LEU A 228 -27.45 -13.57 6.11
N SER A 229 -28.43 -13.06 6.85
CA SER A 229 -28.83 -11.65 6.86
C SER A 229 -29.23 -11.08 5.49
N PHE A 230 -29.78 -11.90 4.60
CA PHE A 230 -30.32 -11.43 3.34
C PHE A 230 -31.67 -10.71 3.55
N LYS A 231 -31.91 -9.64 2.80
CA LYS A 231 -33.16 -8.83 2.86
C LYS A 231 -34.43 -9.66 2.55
N SER A 232 -34.30 -10.75 1.80
CA SER A 232 -35.39 -11.67 1.48
C SER A 232 -34.85 -12.99 0.95
N GLU A 233 -35.66 -14.06 1.07
CA GLU A 233 -35.36 -15.36 0.47
C GLU A 233 -35.13 -15.29 -1.04
N ASN A 234 -35.92 -14.51 -1.76
CA ASN A 234 -35.75 -14.32 -3.20
C ASN A 234 -34.40 -13.65 -3.54
N HIS A 235 -33.92 -12.73 -2.69
CA HIS A 235 -32.60 -12.12 -2.89
C HIS A 235 -31.48 -13.15 -2.68
N PHE A 236 -31.56 -13.97 -1.65
CA PHE A 236 -30.63 -15.08 -1.43
C PHE A 236 -30.65 -16.08 -2.59
N ILE A 237 -31.84 -16.54 -3.08
CA ILE A 237 -31.94 -17.46 -4.20
C ILE A 237 -31.26 -16.90 -5.45
N LYS A 238 -31.50 -15.64 -5.81
CA LYS A 238 -30.87 -14.98 -6.94
C LYS A 238 -29.36 -14.89 -6.78
N PHE A 239 -28.89 -14.48 -5.62
CA PHE A 239 -27.47 -14.39 -5.27
C PHE A 239 -26.79 -15.74 -5.39
N PHE A 240 -27.32 -16.79 -4.75
CA PHE A 240 -26.76 -18.13 -4.77
C PHE A 240 -26.74 -18.71 -6.20
N LYS A 241 -27.86 -18.60 -6.96
CA LYS A 241 -27.92 -19.07 -8.36
C LYS A 241 -26.95 -18.33 -9.26
N TYR A 242 -26.76 -17.03 -9.08
CA TYR A 242 -25.80 -16.24 -9.86
C TYR A 242 -24.37 -16.79 -9.71
N HIS A 243 -23.97 -17.10 -8.48
CA HIS A 243 -22.61 -17.54 -8.18
C HIS A 243 -22.37 -19.05 -8.34
N THR A 244 -23.40 -19.88 -8.17
CA THR A 244 -23.26 -21.35 -8.20
C THR A 244 -23.88 -22.01 -9.46
N LYS A 245 -24.65 -21.24 -10.25
CA LYS A 245 -25.45 -21.67 -11.42
C LYS A 245 -26.62 -22.58 -11.08
N MET A 246 -26.87 -22.87 -9.81
CA MET A 246 -27.97 -23.68 -9.28
C MET A 246 -28.73 -22.88 -8.22
N THR A 247 -30.04 -23.15 -8.11
CA THR A 247 -30.79 -22.65 -6.94
C THR A 247 -30.37 -23.40 -5.66
N PRO A 248 -30.60 -22.83 -4.46
CA PRO A 248 -30.29 -23.51 -3.20
C PRO A 248 -30.96 -24.89 -3.08
N SER A 249 -32.21 -25.00 -3.53
CA SER A 249 -32.95 -26.28 -3.51
C SER A 249 -32.38 -27.32 -4.48
N GLU A 250 -32.07 -26.92 -5.72
CA GLU A 250 -31.38 -27.77 -6.69
C GLU A 250 -30.05 -28.26 -6.17
N TYR A 251 -29.25 -27.33 -5.55
CA TYR A 251 -27.96 -27.67 -4.96
C TYR A 251 -28.09 -28.71 -3.85
N ARG A 252 -29.02 -28.56 -2.91
CA ARG A 252 -29.30 -29.52 -1.84
C ARG A 252 -29.64 -30.87 -2.40
N ASN A 253 -30.56 -30.94 -3.37
CA ASN A 253 -31.03 -32.18 -3.97
C ASN A 253 -29.93 -32.92 -4.77
N SER A 254 -29.02 -32.19 -5.40
CA SER A 254 -27.89 -32.77 -6.12
C SER A 254 -26.92 -33.51 -5.21
N TYR A 255 -26.79 -33.05 -3.95
CA TYR A 255 -25.88 -33.65 -2.97
C TYR A 255 -26.52 -34.89 -2.30
N THR A 256 -27.83 -34.88 -2.03
CA THR A 256 -28.55 -36.02 -1.45
C THR A 256 -28.73 -37.20 -2.40
N GLY A 257 -28.71 -36.95 -3.71
CA GLY A 257 -28.86 -38.00 -4.75
C GLY A 257 -27.62 -38.89 -4.99
N THR A 258 -26.43 -38.49 -4.49
CA THR A 258 -25.16 -39.20 -4.73
C THR A 258 -24.85 -40.31 -3.71
N HIS A 259 -25.63 -40.46 -2.64
CA HIS A 259 -25.37 -41.45 -1.58
C HIS A 259 -26.41 -42.60 -1.46
N SER A 260 -27.30 -42.81 -2.41
CA SER A 260 -28.09 -44.02 -2.41
C SER A 260 -27.27 -45.18 -2.99
N ASN A 261 -26.61 -45.96 -2.11
CA ASN A 261 -26.13 -47.29 -2.45
C ASN A 261 -27.33 -48.09 -2.92
N LYS A 262 -27.49 -48.30 -4.22
CA LYS A 262 -28.32 -49.40 -4.75
C LYS A 262 -27.60 -50.68 -4.37
N ARG A 263 -28.10 -51.36 -3.32
CA ARG A 263 -27.87 -52.78 -3.12
C ARG A 263 -28.64 -53.59 -4.18
#